data_3171fb9adf06b893b0e24c7d34f03189
#
_entry.id   3171fb9adf06b893b0e24c7d34f03189
#
_cell.length_a   1.000
_cell.length_b   1.000
_cell.length_c   1.000
_cell.angle_alpha   90.00
_cell.angle_beta   90.00
_cell.angle_gamma   90.00
#
_symmetry.space_group_name_H-M   'P 1'
#
loop_
_entity.id
_entity.type
_entity.pdbx_description
1 polymer ?
#
loop_
_entity_poly.entity_id
_entity_poly.type
_entity_poly.pdbx_seq_one_letter_code
_entity_poly.pdbx_strand_id
1 'polypeptide(L)'
;MIGDLQAALRDCNEALRLRPNFVDALDSRGLLNLKSGQTKNAIADFDAALRINPRLTSSLYGRGLAKKLNGSMAEGDLDIANAKAMDPNIVKEFADYGVQ
;
A
#
# COMPACT_ATOMS: atom_id res chain seq x y z
N MET A 1 14.02 -3.39 10.78
CA MET A 1 14.04 -3.02 12.22
C MET A 1 12.76 -2.31 12.57
N ILE A 2 12.19 -2.64 13.72
CA ILE A 2 10.93 -2.03 14.18
C ILE A 2 11.08 -0.53 14.37
N GLY A 3 12.24 -0.09 14.90
CA GLY A 3 12.51 1.33 15.07
C GLY A 3 12.50 2.09 13.75
N ASP A 4 13.00 1.46 12.70
CA ASP A 4 13.01 2.07 11.36
C ASP A 4 11.60 2.21 10.80
N LEU A 5 10.72 1.25 11.10
CA LEU A 5 9.33 1.30 10.68
C LEU A 5 8.61 2.50 11.32
N GLN A 6 8.82 2.72 12.61
CA GLN A 6 8.22 3.85 13.32
C GLN A 6 8.76 5.18 12.78
N ALA A 7 10.07 5.26 12.54
CA ALA A 7 10.66 6.46 11.97
C ALA A 7 10.11 6.75 10.57
N ALA A 8 9.99 5.70 9.75
CA ALA A 8 9.45 5.85 8.40
C ALA A 8 7.99 6.31 8.43
N LEU A 9 7.18 5.80 9.36
CA LEU A 9 5.80 6.24 9.51
C LEU A 9 5.73 7.72 9.90
N ARG A 10 6.60 8.16 10.82
CA ARG A 10 6.64 9.58 11.21
C ARG A 10 7.00 10.46 10.02
N ASP A 11 7.95 10.02 9.19
CA ASP A 11 8.36 10.78 8.00
C ASP A 11 7.21 10.90 7.01
N CYS A 12 6.49 9.80 6.76
CA CYS A 12 5.33 9.82 5.87
C CYS A 12 4.22 10.72 6.42
N ASN A 13 3.98 10.64 7.73
CA ASN A 13 2.96 11.47 8.37
C ASN A 13 3.30 12.95 8.23
N GLU A 14 4.58 13.32 8.42
CA GLU A 14 5.02 14.70 8.27
C GLU A 14 4.87 15.17 6.82
N ALA A 15 5.28 14.33 5.86
CA ALA A 15 5.13 14.66 4.45
C ALA A 15 3.66 14.90 4.09
N LEU A 16 2.75 14.08 4.61
CA LEU A 16 1.32 14.20 4.34
C LEU A 16 0.67 15.36 5.09
N ARG A 17 1.23 15.75 6.23
CA ARG A 17 0.79 16.96 6.92
C ARG A 17 1.05 18.18 6.06
N LEU A 18 2.22 18.21 5.41
CA LEU A 18 2.61 19.34 4.56
C LEU A 18 1.95 19.27 3.18
N ARG A 19 1.77 18.07 2.65
CA ARG A 19 1.19 17.85 1.32
C ARG A 19 0.21 16.67 1.38
N PRO A 20 -1.06 16.92 1.73
CA PRO A 20 -2.03 15.83 1.91
C PRO A 20 -2.26 14.94 0.69
N ASN A 21 -1.99 15.46 -0.52
CA ASN A 21 -2.17 14.71 -1.76
C ASN A 21 -0.85 14.19 -2.33
N PHE A 22 0.20 14.09 -1.50
CA PHE A 22 1.47 13.55 -1.95
C PHE A 22 1.34 12.04 -2.10
N VAL A 23 1.10 11.60 -3.34
CA VAL A 23 0.75 10.20 -3.63
C VAL A 23 1.85 9.23 -3.22
N ASP A 24 3.12 9.61 -3.38
CA ASP A 24 4.24 8.75 -3.00
C ASP A 24 4.24 8.48 -1.49
N ALA A 25 3.92 9.49 -0.68
CA ALA A 25 3.84 9.32 0.76
C ALA A 25 2.64 8.48 1.17
N LEU A 26 1.51 8.61 0.48
CA LEU A 26 0.33 7.78 0.72
C LEU A 26 0.63 6.31 0.44
N ASP A 27 1.26 6.03 -0.70
CA ASP A 27 1.64 4.68 -1.08
C ASP A 27 2.64 4.10 -0.07
N SER A 28 3.66 4.88 0.29
CA SER A 28 4.67 4.45 1.26
C SER A 28 4.06 4.15 2.63
N ARG A 29 3.18 5.03 3.12
CA ARG A 29 2.52 4.80 4.40
C ARG A 29 1.61 3.58 4.35
N GLY A 30 0.93 3.38 3.22
CA GLY A 30 0.13 2.18 3.01
C GLY A 30 0.97 0.91 3.15
N LEU A 31 2.15 0.88 2.51
CA LEU A 31 3.06 -0.25 2.60
C LEU A 31 3.56 -0.47 4.04
N LEU A 32 3.89 0.59 4.74
CA LEU A 32 4.33 0.51 6.13
C LEU A 32 3.23 -0.04 7.03
N ASN A 33 2.00 0.44 6.84
CA ASN A 33 0.86 -0.05 7.58
C ASN A 33 0.58 -1.52 7.27
N LEU A 34 0.73 -1.91 6.01
CA LEU A 34 0.55 -3.31 5.61
C LEU A 34 1.59 -4.21 6.31
N LYS A 35 2.84 -3.79 6.30
CA LYS A 35 3.93 -4.54 6.94
C LYS A 35 3.72 -4.67 8.45
N SER A 36 3.09 -3.69 9.08
CA SER A 36 2.85 -3.71 10.52
C SER A 36 1.52 -4.35 10.91
N GLY A 37 0.77 -4.88 9.93
CA GLY A 37 -0.51 -5.54 10.19
C GLY A 37 -1.68 -4.60 10.36
N GLN A 38 -1.50 -3.30 10.12
CA GLN A 38 -2.56 -2.31 10.22
C GLN A 38 -3.34 -2.26 8.89
N THR A 39 -4.11 -3.31 8.64
CA THR A 39 -4.73 -3.52 7.33
C THR A 39 -5.75 -2.45 6.97
N LYS A 40 -6.56 -2.01 7.93
CA LYS A 40 -7.56 -0.96 7.66
C LYS A 40 -6.90 0.37 7.31
N ASN A 41 -5.83 0.72 8.03
CA ASN A 41 -5.08 1.93 7.75
C ASN A 41 -4.39 1.83 6.39
N ALA A 42 -3.86 0.66 6.06
CA ALA A 42 -3.23 0.43 4.76
C ALA A 42 -4.25 0.62 3.63
N ILE A 43 -5.44 0.03 3.76
CA ILE A 43 -6.49 0.17 2.75
C ILE A 43 -6.85 1.64 2.55
N ALA A 44 -7.01 2.39 3.64
CA ALA A 44 -7.35 3.82 3.55
C ALA A 44 -6.28 4.61 2.80
N ASP A 45 -5.01 4.34 3.07
CA ASP A 45 -3.91 5.02 2.40
C ASP A 45 -3.82 4.66 0.92
N PHE A 46 -3.97 3.37 0.60
CA PHE A 46 -3.97 2.94 -0.80
C PHE A 46 -5.19 3.48 -1.56
N ASP A 47 -6.36 3.52 -0.92
CA ASP A 47 -7.55 4.14 -1.53
C ASP A 47 -7.29 5.60 -1.87
N ALA A 48 -6.69 6.35 -0.94
CA ALA A 48 -6.37 7.75 -1.16
C ALA A 48 -5.38 7.92 -2.32
N ALA A 49 -4.35 7.08 -2.36
CA ALA A 49 -3.37 7.11 -3.46
C ALA A 49 -4.02 6.80 -4.80
N LEU A 50 -4.91 5.81 -4.84
CA LEU A 50 -5.58 5.41 -6.07
C LEU A 50 -6.62 6.42 -6.55
N ARG A 51 -7.18 7.21 -5.65
CA ARG A 51 -8.05 8.33 -6.08
C ARG A 51 -7.25 9.38 -6.84
N ILE A 52 -5.99 9.59 -6.45
CA ILE A 52 -5.12 10.55 -7.13
C ILE A 52 -4.56 9.95 -8.41
N ASN A 53 -4.09 8.70 -8.36
CA ASN A 53 -3.53 8.00 -9.50
C ASN A 53 -4.11 6.59 -9.60
N PRO A 54 -5.20 6.39 -10.37
CA PRO A 54 -5.85 5.08 -10.49
C PRO A 54 -4.98 3.99 -11.09
N ARG A 55 -3.88 4.35 -11.72
CA ARG A 55 -2.97 3.40 -12.37
C ARG A 55 -1.73 3.09 -11.52
N LEU A 56 -1.73 3.49 -10.26
CA LEU A 56 -0.61 3.23 -9.36
C LEU A 56 -0.64 1.76 -8.93
N THR A 57 0.11 0.94 -9.63
CA THR A 57 0.09 -0.51 -9.50
C THR A 57 0.47 -0.98 -8.09
N SER A 58 1.45 -0.32 -7.47
CA SER A 58 1.87 -0.68 -6.10
C SER A 58 0.74 -0.50 -5.09
N SER A 59 -0.03 0.59 -5.20
CA SER A 59 -1.17 0.81 -4.33
C SER A 59 -2.29 -0.19 -4.59
N LEU A 60 -2.50 -0.54 -5.85
CA LEU A 60 -3.53 -1.51 -6.20
C LEU A 60 -3.19 -2.91 -5.65
N TYR A 61 -1.96 -3.35 -5.85
CA TYR A 61 -1.51 -4.64 -5.32
C TYR A 61 -1.50 -4.64 -3.80
N GLY A 62 -0.99 -3.58 -3.18
CA GLY A 62 -0.97 -3.43 -1.72
C GLY A 62 -2.35 -3.45 -1.13
N ARG A 63 -3.30 -2.74 -1.76
CA ARG A 63 -4.69 -2.74 -1.30
C ARG A 63 -5.29 -4.15 -1.38
N GLY A 64 -4.99 -4.88 -2.45
CA GLY A 64 -5.45 -6.25 -2.61
C GLY A 64 -4.97 -7.15 -1.48
N LEU A 65 -3.66 -7.08 -1.16
CA LEU A 65 -3.10 -7.85 -0.06
C LEU A 65 -3.75 -7.47 1.27
N ALA A 66 -3.92 -6.17 1.52
CA ALA A 66 -4.53 -5.68 2.76
C ALA A 66 -5.98 -6.15 2.89
N LYS A 67 -6.74 -6.12 1.82
CA LYS A 67 -8.12 -6.61 1.82
C LYS A 67 -8.19 -8.09 2.14
N LYS A 68 -7.29 -8.89 1.57
CA LYS A 68 -7.26 -10.33 1.85
C LYS A 68 -6.92 -10.59 3.32
N LEU A 69 -5.95 -9.88 3.87
CA LEU A 69 -5.61 -9.99 5.27
C LEU A 69 -6.74 -9.55 6.19
N ASN A 70 -7.57 -8.63 5.71
CA ASN A 70 -8.71 -8.11 6.47
C ASN A 70 -10.00 -8.91 6.24
N GLY A 71 -9.90 -10.03 5.50
CA GLY A 71 -11.03 -10.94 5.30
C GLY A 71 -11.81 -10.75 4.00
N SER A 72 -11.52 -9.74 3.20
CA SER A 72 -12.22 -9.47 1.95
C SER A 72 -11.49 -10.14 0.79
N MET A 73 -11.57 -11.47 0.74
CA MET A 73 -10.76 -12.29 -0.17
C MET A 73 -11.04 -12.00 -1.63
N ALA A 74 -12.32 -11.96 -2.02
CA ALA A 74 -12.69 -11.78 -3.42
C ALA A 74 -12.29 -10.40 -3.94
N GLU A 75 -12.52 -9.36 -3.14
CA GLU A 75 -12.14 -8.00 -3.53
C GLU A 75 -10.62 -7.86 -3.61
N GLY A 76 -9.92 -8.49 -2.66
CA GLY A 76 -8.46 -8.48 -2.66
C GLY A 76 -7.89 -9.19 -3.87
N ASP A 77 -8.44 -10.35 -4.22
CA ASP A 77 -8.01 -11.10 -5.41
C ASP A 77 -8.24 -10.31 -6.69
N LEU A 78 -9.32 -9.56 -6.77
CA LEU A 78 -9.59 -8.71 -7.94
C LEU A 78 -8.52 -7.61 -8.08
N ASP A 79 -8.21 -6.91 -6.98
CA ASP A 79 -7.18 -5.88 -7.00
C ASP A 79 -5.82 -6.47 -7.41
N ILE A 80 -5.48 -7.64 -6.88
CA ILE A 80 -4.22 -8.32 -7.20
C ILE A 80 -4.17 -8.70 -8.67
N ALA A 81 -5.26 -9.26 -9.20
CA ALA A 81 -5.32 -9.64 -10.62
C ALA A 81 -5.15 -8.43 -11.53
N ASN A 82 -5.80 -7.32 -11.18
CA ASN A 82 -5.69 -6.09 -11.96
C ASN A 82 -4.26 -5.53 -11.90
N ALA A 83 -3.64 -5.57 -10.73
CA ALA A 83 -2.27 -5.10 -10.58
C ALA A 83 -1.30 -5.94 -11.40
N LYS A 84 -1.45 -7.26 -11.38
CA LYS A 84 -0.59 -8.17 -12.15
C LYS A 84 -0.77 -7.96 -13.65
N ALA A 85 -1.97 -7.65 -14.10
CA ALA A 85 -2.24 -7.37 -15.51
C ALA A 85 -1.53 -6.08 -15.95
N MET A 86 -1.42 -5.09 -15.05
CA MET A 86 -0.78 -3.81 -15.35
C MET A 86 0.73 -3.90 -15.23
N ASP A 87 1.25 -4.67 -14.28
CA ASP A 87 2.68 -4.86 -14.04
C ASP A 87 2.96 -6.30 -13.66
N PRO A 88 3.39 -7.15 -14.61
CA PRO A 88 3.68 -8.56 -14.32
C PRO A 88 4.76 -8.77 -13.26
N ASN A 89 5.59 -7.76 -12.98
CA ASN A 89 6.67 -7.86 -11.99
C ASN A 89 6.26 -7.43 -10.59
N ILE A 90 5.00 -7.04 -10.40
CA ILE A 90 4.58 -6.45 -9.12
C ILE A 90 4.76 -7.41 -7.93
N VAL A 91 4.57 -8.70 -8.14
CA VAL A 91 4.74 -9.70 -7.08
C VAL A 91 6.18 -9.70 -6.58
N LYS A 92 7.14 -9.68 -7.53
CA LYS A 92 8.56 -9.65 -7.19
C LYS A 92 8.93 -8.34 -6.49
N GLU A 93 8.41 -7.23 -6.96
CA GLU A 93 8.67 -5.93 -6.35
C GLU A 93 8.22 -5.91 -4.88
N PHE A 94 7.06 -6.47 -4.59
CA PHE A 94 6.57 -6.55 -3.21
C PHE A 94 7.38 -7.53 -2.37
N ALA A 95 7.82 -8.64 -2.94
CA ALA A 95 8.69 -9.58 -2.24
C ALA A 95 10.01 -8.89 -1.84
N ASP A 96 10.54 -8.04 -2.73
CA ASP A 96 11.77 -7.29 -2.47
C ASP A 96 11.57 -6.28 -1.32
N TYR A 97 10.35 -5.78 -1.14
CA TYR A 97 10.01 -4.93 0.02
C TYR A 97 9.81 -5.74 1.30
N GLY A 98 9.80 -7.06 1.22
CA GLY A 98 9.51 -7.91 2.37
C GLY A 98 8.03 -8.10 2.65
N VAL A 99 7.18 -7.90 1.66
CA VAL A 99 5.73 -8.08 1.74
C VAL A 99 5.30 -9.15 0.74
N GLN A 100 4.56 -10.16 1.23
CA GLN A 100 4.12 -11.28 0.38
C GLN A 100 2.66 -11.61 0.57
#